data_4c5c32926e23a7105d2e8fe3665ea725
#
_entry.id   4c5c32926e23a7105d2e8fe3665ea725
#
_cell.length_a   1.000
_cell.length_b   1.000
_cell.length_c   1.000
_cell.angle_alpha   90.00
_cell.angle_beta   90.00
_cell.angle_gamma   90.00
#
_symmetry.space_group_name_H-M   'P 1'
#
loop_
_entity.id
_entity.type
_entity.pdbx_description
1 polymer ?
#
loop_
_entity_poly.entity_id
_entity_poly.type
_entity_poly.pdbx_seq_one_letter_code
_entity_poly.pdbx_strand_id
1 'polypeptide(L)'
;MNDNKNTSEIFNLSLLKEALDCGIISTDSVLDTLMSTKREQVRKIHNYAITPPAKEGGRWQTCYKGSDGKRKNIKAQTEDELLDKLIPIYFQNSHIDKMTFYELYEEWLEYKQTVTNSPNTTKRHKQHYSKYFEPSALHNKKIKRIDELLLESECNRIVREFNLPRKEWGNIKTILNGMFEYAIRKKYLTENPMDKVQILVKFKQVVRKTGKTETYNSDELNDLNQYLDRMYTETLDTAFLAVKLNFLLGLRVGELVALKWDDYININHLHIVREEVRNQVTNQYEVVEHTKTNRDRFVVLVPKAINILQKTTRTGDYIFMRDGERLTSRQIAYVLEKYAERQGLSTKSTHKMRKTFASNLNASGVPLDCIRELLGHSNLNTTLGYIYNPLTEKETYDLISKAL
;
A
#
# COMPACT_ATOMS: atom_id res chain seq x y z
N MET A 1 25.45 -7.79 -29.65
CA MET A 1 25.09 -9.19 -29.99
C MET A 1 24.16 -9.87 -28.96
N ASN A 2 23.65 -9.15 -27.94
CA ASN A 2 22.72 -9.73 -26.93
C ASN A 2 21.23 -9.44 -27.19
N ASP A 3 20.88 -8.50 -28.05
CA ASP A 3 19.46 -8.12 -28.28
C ASP A 3 18.67 -9.13 -29.13
N ASN A 4 19.36 -9.92 -29.95
CA ASN A 4 18.72 -10.91 -30.82
C ASN A 4 18.27 -12.19 -30.09
N LYS A 5 18.86 -12.52 -28.92
CA LYS A 5 18.44 -13.71 -28.15
C LYS A 5 17.12 -13.46 -27.38
N ASN A 6 16.98 -12.29 -26.76
CA ASN A 6 15.77 -11.96 -26.01
C ASN A 6 14.52 -11.84 -26.91
N THR A 7 14.68 -11.29 -28.12
CA THR A 7 13.56 -11.14 -29.07
C THR A 7 13.09 -12.51 -29.59
N SER A 8 13.99 -13.46 -29.83
CA SER A 8 13.64 -14.80 -30.28
C SER A 8 12.99 -15.65 -29.17
N GLU A 9 13.39 -15.47 -27.89
CA GLU A 9 12.79 -16.18 -26.75
C GLU A 9 11.37 -15.67 -26.46
N ILE A 10 11.14 -14.36 -26.52
CA ILE A 10 9.80 -13.75 -26.35
C ILE A 10 8.86 -14.17 -27.49
N PHE A 11 9.35 -14.21 -28.73
CA PHE A 11 8.59 -14.65 -29.89
C PHE A 11 8.21 -16.13 -29.79
N ASN A 12 9.12 -16.98 -29.32
CA ASN A 12 8.87 -18.42 -29.12
C ASN A 12 7.86 -18.69 -27.99
N LEU A 13 7.87 -17.91 -26.92
CA LEU A 13 6.88 -18.00 -25.84
C LEU A 13 5.48 -17.55 -26.29
N SER A 14 5.39 -16.51 -27.11
CA SER A 14 4.13 -16.04 -27.70
C SER A 14 3.51 -17.08 -28.62
N LEU A 15 4.33 -17.70 -29.51
CA LEU A 15 3.88 -18.77 -30.37
C LEU A 15 3.43 -20.02 -29.61
N LEU A 16 4.15 -20.38 -28.54
CA LEU A 16 3.76 -21.52 -27.71
C LEU A 16 2.42 -21.28 -27.01
N LYS A 17 2.21 -20.06 -26.51
CA LYS A 17 0.94 -19.66 -25.90
C LYS A 17 -0.21 -19.70 -26.90
N GLU A 18 -0.01 -19.17 -28.09
CA GLU A 18 -0.99 -19.18 -29.17
C GLU A 18 -1.34 -20.62 -29.60
N ALA A 19 -0.36 -21.50 -29.73
CA ALA A 19 -0.56 -22.92 -30.06
C ALA A 19 -1.34 -23.68 -28.98
N LEU A 20 -1.17 -23.32 -27.70
CA LEU A 20 -1.96 -23.84 -26.57
C LEU A 20 -3.38 -23.30 -26.59
N ASP A 21 -3.55 -21.99 -26.78
CA ASP A 21 -4.85 -21.31 -26.79
C ASP A 21 -5.73 -21.76 -27.98
N CYS A 22 -5.11 -22.06 -29.13
CA CYS A 22 -5.78 -22.59 -30.32
C CYS A 22 -5.98 -24.13 -30.29
N GLY A 23 -5.53 -24.82 -29.25
CA GLY A 23 -5.65 -26.29 -29.12
C GLY A 23 -4.78 -27.10 -30.12
N ILE A 24 -3.80 -26.46 -30.75
CA ILE A 24 -2.84 -27.15 -31.67
C ILE A 24 -1.92 -28.07 -30.88
N ILE A 25 -1.59 -27.66 -29.62
CA ILE A 25 -0.79 -28.46 -28.68
C ILE A 25 -1.62 -28.59 -27.39
N SER A 26 -1.75 -29.82 -26.87
CA SER A 26 -2.41 -29.98 -25.58
C SER A 26 -1.44 -29.71 -24.42
N THR A 27 -1.96 -29.20 -23.31
CA THR A 27 -1.18 -29.01 -22.06
C THR A 27 -0.54 -30.28 -21.57
N ASP A 28 -1.22 -31.43 -21.74
CA ASP A 28 -0.72 -32.73 -21.33
C ASP A 28 0.48 -33.16 -22.17
N SER A 29 0.43 -32.96 -23.49
CA SER A 29 1.55 -33.26 -24.39
C SER A 29 2.81 -32.42 -24.06
N VAL A 30 2.63 -31.16 -23.72
CA VAL A 30 3.73 -30.29 -23.29
C VAL A 30 4.32 -30.75 -21.95
N LEU A 31 3.45 -31.10 -21.00
CA LEU A 31 3.87 -31.63 -19.71
C LEU A 31 4.63 -32.93 -19.82
N ASP A 32 4.14 -33.87 -20.62
CA ASP A 32 4.80 -35.16 -20.86
C ASP A 32 6.18 -34.98 -21.48
N THR A 33 6.29 -34.13 -22.50
CA THR A 33 7.57 -33.81 -23.15
C THR A 33 8.54 -33.14 -22.16
N LEU A 34 8.04 -32.21 -21.34
CA LEU A 34 8.84 -31.53 -20.30
C LEU A 34 9.33 -32.52 -19.25
N MET A 35 8.45 -33.41 -18.78
CA MET A 35 8.79 -34.39 -17.76
C MET A 35 9.79 -35.42 -18.31
N SER A 36 9.60 -35.92 -19.54
CA SER A 36 10.53 -36.80 -20.21
C SER A 36 11.92 -36.17 -20.34
N THR A 37 11.99 -34.91 -20.81
CA THR A 37 13.24 -34.17 -20.93
C THR A 37 13.93 -33.99 -19.57
N LYS A 38 13.17 -33.65 -18.51
CA LYS A 38 13.71 -33.52 -17.15
C LYS A 38 14.24 -34.87 -16.61
N ARG A 39 13.54 -35.97 -16.84
CA ARG A 39 13.99 -37.30 -16.43
C ARG A 39 15.34 -37.64 -17.09
N GLU A 40 15.46 -37.37 -18.40
CA GLU A 40 16.70 -37.58 -19.13
C GLU A 40 17.86 -36.72 -18.58
N GLN A 41 17.58 -35.47 -18.27
CA GLN A 41 18.56 -34.58 -17.64
C GLN A 41 18.97 -35.09 -16.24
N VAL A 42 18.00 -35.56 -15.41
CA VAL A 42 18.31 -36.18 -14.11
C VAL A 42 19.24 -37.36 -14.29
N ARG A 43 18.98 -38.27 -15.26
CA ARG A 43 19.88 -39.42 -15.54
C ARG A 43 21.31 -38.97 -15.85
N LYS A 44 21.49 -37.86 -16.57
CA LYS A 44 22.83 -37.32 -16.92
C LYS A 44 23.59 -36.74 -15.75
N ILE A 45 22.88 -36.13 -14.77
CA ILE A 45 23.50 -35.40 -13.64
C ILE A 45 23.49 -36.19 -12.32
N HIS A 46 22.77 -37.30 -12.26
CA HIS A 46 22.66 -38.16 -11.08
C HIS A 46 23.89 -39.03 -10.91
N ASN A 47 24.69 -38.78 -9.86
CA ASN A 47 25.99 -39.41 -9.63
C ASN A 47 25.92 -40.71 -8.84
N TYR A 48 24.72 -41.24 -8.56
CA TYR A 48 24.54 -42.45 -7.78
C TYR A 48 23.84 -43.52 -8.62
N ALA A 49 24.16 -44.80 -8.35
CA ALA A 49 23.55 -45.92 -9.04
C ALA A 49 22.03 -45.96 -8.82
N ILE A 50 21.28 -46.10 -9.92
CA ILE A 50 19.84 -46.38 -9.89
C ILE A 50 19.73 -47.92 -9.95
N THR A 51 19.21 -48.51 -8.88
CA THR A 51 19.15 -49.95 -8.71
C THR A 51 17.73 -50.47 -8.97
N PRO A 52 17.52 -51.38 -9.91
CA PRO A 52 16.22 -51.99 -10.15
C PRO A 52 15.80 -52.92 -8.98
N PRO A 53 14.52 -53.30 -8.90
CA PRO A 53 14.04 -54.23 -7.88
C PRO A 53 14.68 -55.62 -8.04
N ALA A 54 15.15 -56.19 -6.95
CA ALA A 54 15.78 -57.51 -6.92
C ALA A 54 14.78 -58.67 -6.99
N LYS A 55 13.49 -58.42 -6.76
CA LYS A 55 12.40 -59.43 -6.79
C LYS A 55 11.14 -58.79 -7.38
N GLU A 56 10.28 -59.61 -7.95
CA GLU A 56 8.98 -59.19 -8.45
C GLU A 56 8.18 -58.48 -7.33
N GLY A 57 7.60 -57.32 -7.60
CA GLY A 57 6.95 -56.45 -6.59
C GLY A 57 7.91 -55.58 -5.75
N GLY A 58 9.23 -55.68 -5.97
CA GLY A 58 10.22 -54.82 -5.33
C GLY A 58 10.15 -53.36 -5.82
N ARG A 59 11.01 -52.51 -5.28
CA ARG A 59 11.07 -51.08 -5.62
C ARG A 59 12.41 -50.69 -6.21
N TRP A 60 12.36 -49.79 -7.20
CA TRP A 60 13.52 -49.04 -7.67
C TRP A 60 14.07 -48.18 -6.55
N GLN A 61 15.38 -48.06 -6.45
CA GLN A 61 16.02 -47.28 -5.38
C GLN A 61 17.30 -46.62 -5.84
N THR A 62 17.56 -45.48 -5.23
CA THR A 62 18.82 -44.76 -5.35
C THR A 62 19.06 -43.93 -4.10
N CYS A 63 20.19 -43.22 -4.03
CA CYS A 63 20.43 -42.25 -2.99
C CYS A 63 20.81 -40.89 -3.59
N TYR A 64 20.64 -39.83 -2.81
CA TYR A 64 21.07 -38.49 -3.17
C TYR A 64 21.68 -37.79 -1.95
N LYS A 65 22.47 -36.75 -2.17
CA LYS A 65 23.05 -35.95 -1.10
C LYS A 65 22.07 -34.82 -0.75
N GLY A 66 21.51 -34.81 0.46
CA GLY A 66 20.63 -33.74 0.96
C GLY A 66 21.38 -32.43 1.19
N SER A 67 20.64 -31.35 1.44
CA SER A 67 21.19 -30.03 1.78
C SER A 67 22.05 -30.04 3.06
N ASP A 68 21.81 -31.02 3.93
CA ASP A 68 22.57 -31.29 5.16
C ASP A 68 23.89 -32.07 4.91
N GLY A 69 24.24 -32.33 3.64
CA GLY A 69 25.41 -33.07 3.23
C GLY A 69 25.30 -34.59 3.43
N LYS A 70 24.22 -35.11 4.03
CA LYS A 70 24.05 -36.54 4.31
C LYS A 70 23.38 -37.25 3.13
N ARG A 71 23.74 -38.53 2.96
CA ARG A 71 23.08 -39.40 1.97
C ARG A 71 21.66 -39.74 2.45
N LYS A 72 20.69 -39.58 1.56
CA LYS A 72 19.28 -39.97 1.76
C LYS A 72 18.85 -40.95 0.70
N ASN A 73 18.18 -42.02 1.12
CA ASN A 73 17.67 -43.04 0.19
C ASN A 73 16.26 -42.63 -0.29
N ILE A 74 15.99 -42.92 -1.57
CA ILE A 74 14.69 -42.68 -2.20
C ILE A 74 14.29 -43.98 -2.94
N LYS A 75 13.01 -44.30 -2.89
CA LYS A 75 12.43 -45.51 -3.50
C LYS A 75 11.13 -45.17 -4.23
N ALA A 76 10.88 -45.91 -5.34
CA ALA A 76 9.67 -45.78 -6.12
C ALA A 76 9.26 -47.13 -6.74
N GLN A 77 8.03 -47.24 -7.28
CA GLN A 77 7.57 -48.48 -7.91
C GLN A 77 8.17 -48.65 -9.31
N THR A 78 8.34 -47.54 -10.04
CA THR A 78 8.94 -47.52 -11.37
C THR A 78 10.18 -46.65 -11.40
N GLU A 79 11.02 -46.80 -12.42
CA GLU A 79 12.17 -45.94 -12.64
C GLU A 79 11.73 -44.49 -12.90
N ASP A 80 10.68 -44.29 -13.71
CA ASP A 80 10.16 -43.01 -14.04
C ASP A 80 9.65 -42.25 -12.77
N GLU A 81 8.91 -42.97 -11.92
CA GLU A 81 8.49 -42.40 -10.63
C GLU A 81 9.69 -42.03 -9.73
N LEU A 82 10.75 -42.82 -9.78
CA LEU A 82 11.97 -42.53 -9.04
C LEU A 82 12.65 -41.27 -9.58
N LEU A 83 12.73 -41.12 -10.90
CA LEU A 83 13.26 -39.94 -11.57
C LEU A 83 12.40 -38.72 -11.30
N ASP A 84 11.06 -38.84 -11.29
CA ASP A 84 10.14 -37.77 -10.95
C ASP A 84 10.36 -37.25 -9.52
N LYS A 85 10.64 -38.13 -8.57
CA LYS A 85 11.01 -37.75 -7.20
C LYS A 85 12.38 -37.07 -7.11
N LEU A 86 13.29 -37.32 -8.06
CA LEU A 86 14.59 -36.67 -8.14
C LEU A 86 14.53 -35.29 -8.84
N ILE A 87 13.59 -35.10 -9.77
CA ILE A 87 13.43 -33.83 -10.50
C ILE A 87 13.42 -32.60 -9.54
N PRO A 88 12.56 -32.51 -8.51
CA PRO A 88 12.55 -31.38 -7.61
C PRO A 88 13.87 -31.22 -6.84
N ILE A 89 14.59 -32.31 -6.56
CA ILE A 89 15.88 -32.25 -5.83
C ILE A 89 16.96 -31.60 -6.69
N TYR A 90 17.00 -31.91 -8.00
CA TYR A 90 18.04 -31.40 -8.91
C TYR A 90 17.67 -30.08 -9.59
N PHE A 91 16.39 -29.86 -9.89
CA PHE A 91 15.95 -28.70 -10.67
C PHE A 91 15.35 -27.56 -9.83
N GLN A 92 14.81 -27.88 -8.64
CA GLN A 92 14.33 -26.83 -7.72
C GLN A 92 15.50 -25.92 -7.27
N ASN A 93 16.66 -26.51 -7.00
CA ASN A 93 17.86 -25.73 -6.69
C ASN A 93 18.41 -24.97 -7.91
N SER A 94 18.30 -25.53 -9.13
CA SER A 94 18.80 -24.84 -10.32
C SER A 94 18.01 -23.58 -10.70
N HIS A 95 16.71 -23.55 -10.44
CA HIS A 95 15.88 -22.36 -10.62
C HIS A 95 16.26 -21.29 -9.58
N ILE A 96 16.36 -21.68 -8.32
CA ILE A 96 16.72 -20.77 -7.21
C ILE A 96 18.13 -20.21 -7.40
N ASP A 97 19.10 -21.00 -7.91
CA ASP A 97 20.47 -20.55 -8.17
C ASP A 97 20.55 -19.52 -9.29
N LYS A 98 19.55 -19.46 -10.16
CA LYS A 98 19.45 -18.52 -11.28
C LYS A 98 18.52 -17.34 -10.97
N MET A 99 17.64 -17.47 -9.99
CA MET A 99 16.63 -16.47 -9.65
C MET A 99 17.26 -15.10 -9.39
N THR A 100 16.78 -14.11 -10.09
CA THR A 100 17.20 -12.72 -9.94
C THR A 100 16.40 -12.01 -8.85
N PHE A 101 16.87 -10.85 -8.43
CA PHE A 101 16.17 -9.97 -7.50
C PHE A 101 14.82 -9.50 -8.07
N TYR A 102 14.76 -9.25 -9.40
CA TYR A 102 13.51 -8.90 -10.08
C TYR A 102 12.49 -10.05 -10.06
N GLU A 103 12.92 -11.26 -10.39
CA GLU A 103 12.03 -12.44 -10.36
C GLU A 103 11.51 -12.72 -8.95
N LEU A 104 12.33 -12.56 -7.92
CA LEU A 104 11.88 -12.63 -6.53
C LEU A 104 10.86 -11.55 -6.20
N TYR A 105 11.08 -10.32 -6.68
CA TYR A 105 10.14 -9.23 -6.47
C TYR A 105 8.79 -9.51 -7.13
N GLU A 106 8.74 -9.97 -8.37
CA GLU A 106 7.49 -10.28 -9.08
C GLU A 106 6.73 -11.39 -8.35
N GLU A 107 7.39 -12.48 -7.98
CA GLU A 107 6.77 -13.58 -7.23
C GLU A 107 6.23 -13.12 -5.86
N TRP A 108 6.99 -12.31 -5.15
CA TRP A 108 6.54 -11.71 -3.89
C TRP A 108 5.37 -10.76 -4.10
N LEU A 109 5.36 -9.98 -5.16
CA LEU A 109 4.30 -9.03 -5.46
C LEU A 109 2.98 -9.73 -5.78
N GLU A 110 3.02 -10.84 -6.54
CA GLU A 110 1.87 -11.70 -6.78
C GLU A 110 1.31 -12.24 -5.47
N TYR A 111 2.17 -12.83 -4.64
CA TYR A 111 1.77 -13.27 -3.30
C TYR A 111 1.17 -12.10 -2.48
N LYS A 112 1.78 -10.92 -2.53
CA LYS A 112 1.28 -9.76 -1.79
C LYS A 112 -0.10 -9.30 -2.25
N GLN A 113 -0.44 -9.46 -3.51
CA GLN A 113 -1.77 -9.18 -4.05
C GLN A 113 -2.85 -10.11 -3.45
N THR A 114 -2.52 -11.37 -3.20
CA THR A 114 -3.49 -12.32 -2.63
C THR A 114 -3.78 -12.07 -1.15
N VAL A 115 -2.84 -11.45 -0.41
CA VAL A 115 -2.96 -11.23 1.04
C VAL A 115 -3.23 -9.76 1.43
N THR A 116 -3.37 -8.86 0.45
CA THR A 116 -3.57 -7.43 0.70
C THR A 116 -4.94 -6.98 0.19
N ASN A 117 -5.78 -6.46 1.09
CA ASN A 117 -7.10 -5.96 0.74
C ASN A 117 -7.09 -4.59 0.02
N SER A 118 -5.94 -3.91 -0.05
CA SER A 118 -5.82 -2.59 -0.66
C SER A 118 -4.99 -2.62 -1.94
N PRO A 119 -5.61 -2.46 -3.13
CA PRO A 119 -4.91 -2.36 -4.41
C PRO A 119 -3.87 -1.22 -4.45
N ASN A 120 -4.09 -0.16 -3.67
CA ASN A 120 -3.16 0.96 -3.57
C ASN A 120 -1.79 0.57 -2.99
N THR A 121 -1.74 -0.46 -2.15
CA THR A 121 -0.48 -0.93 -1.54
C THR A 121 0.42 -1.53 -2.61
N THR A 122 -0.11 -2.45 -3.42
CA THR A 122 0.66 -3.10 -4.49
C THR A 122 1.03 -2.15 -5.62
N LYS A 123 0.13 -1.20 -5.98
CA LYS A 123 0.46 -0.13 -6.92
C LYS A 123 1.64 0.72 -6.44
N ARG A 124 1.67 1.07 -5.15
CA ARG A 124 2.79 1.83 -4.56
C ARG A 124 4.08 1.00 -4.54
N HIS A 125 4.00 -0.30 -4.27
CA HIS A 125 5.17 -1.18 -4.35
C HIS A 125 5.74 -1.21 -5.77
N LYS A 126 4.89 -1.30 -6.82
CA LYS A 126 5.33 -1.21 -8.22
C LYS A 126 6.04 0.12 -8.52
N GLN A 127 5.45 1.23 -8.11
CA GLN A 127 6.05 2.55 -8.30
C GLN A 127 7.41 2.69 -7.60
N HIS A 128 7.54 2.18 -6.37
CA HIS A 128 8.80 2.20 -5.62
C HIS A 128 9.85 1.31 -6.29
N TYR A 129 9.45 0.10 -6.71
CA TYR A 129 10.36 -0.82 -7.38
C TYR A 129 10.92 -0.21 -8.68
N SER A 130 10.04 0.26 -9.56
CA SER A 130 10.45 0.88 -10.82
C SER A 130 11.34 2.11 -10.59
N LYS A 131 11.04 2.91 -9.59
CA LYS A 131 11.82 4.12 -9.30
C LYS A 131 13.21 3.83 -8.72
N TYR A 132 13.33 2.86 -7.79
CA TYR A 132 14.52 2.71 -6.96
C TYR A 132 15.36 1.47 -7.30
N PHE A 133 14.74 0.38 -7.73
CA PHE A 133 15.40 -0.90 -7.93
C PHE A 133 15.61 -1.29 -9.38
N GLU A 134 14.71 -0.93 -10.28
CA GLU A 134 14.85 -1.18 -11.70
C GLU A 134 16.16 -0.58 -12.27
N PRO A 135 16.56 0.68 -11.92
CA PRO A 135 17.83 1.24 -12.31
C PRO A 135 19.03 0.79 -11.47
N SER A 136 18.84 -0.08 -10.47
CA SER A 136 19.89 -0.49 -9.54
C SER A 136 20.65 -1.73 -10.00
N ALA A 137 21.87 -1.89 -9.50
CA ALA A 137 22.68 -3.10 -9.74
C ALA A 137 22.04 -4.39 -9.17
N LEU A 138 21.04 -4.26 -8.29
CA LEU A 138 20.31 -5.40 -7.74
C LEU A 138 19.37 -6.03 -8.74
N HIS A 139 18.75 -5.27 -9.66
CA HIS A 139 17.67 -5.70 -10.53
C HIS A 139 17.92 -7.07 -11.17
N ASN A 140 19.05 -7.22 -11.87
CA ASN A 140 19.44 -8.46 -12.55
C ASN A 140 20.35 -9.35 -11.71
N LYS A 141 20.60 -9.00 -10.44
CA LYS A 141 21.51 -9.76 -9.58
C LYS A 141 20.81 -11.02 -9.09
N LYS A 142 21.51 -12.16 -9.14
CA LYS A 142 21.00 -13.41 -8.55
C LYS A 142 20.88 -13.29 -7.04
N ILE A 143 19.74 -13.69 -6.46
CA ILE A 143 19.45 -13.48 -5.03
C ILE A 143 20.49 -14.12 -4.12
N LYS A 144 21.03 -15.28 -4.48
CA LYS A 144 22.12 -15.96 -3.74
C LYS A 144 23.46 -15.24 -3.78
N ARG A 145 23.62 -14.24 -4.64
CA ARG A 145 24.83 -13.41 -4.76
C ARG A 145 24.64 -12.01 -4.17
N ILE A 146 23.52 -11.78 -3.51
CA ILE A 146 23.25 -10.55 -2.80
C ILE A 146 23.64 -10.81 -1.33
N ASP A 147 24.86 -10.41 -0.99
CA ASP A 147 25.32 -10.39 0.38
C ASP A 147 24.89 -9.07 1.08
N GLU A 148 25.14 -9.00 2.40
CA GLU A 148 24.77 -7.85 3.20
C GLU A 148 25.51 -6.57 2.78
N LEU A 149 26.79 -6.65 2.38
CA LEU A 149 27.60 -5.49 2.01
C LEU A 149 27.15 -4.90 0.68
N LEU A 150 26.85 -5.75 -0.31
CA LEU A 150 26.29 -5.30 -1.58
C LEU A 150 24.93 -4.63 -1.36
N LEU A 151 24.07 -5.26 -0.56
CA LEU A 151 22.74 -4.72 -0.28
C LEU A 151 22.83 -3.40 0.49
N GLU A 152 23.70 -3.32 1.49
CA GLU A 152 23.98 -2.09 2.25
C GLU A 152 24.50 -0.97 1.35
N SER A 153 25.45 -1.27 0.47
CA SER A 153 25.99 -0.32 -0.50
C SER A 153 24.90 0.25 -1.40
N GLU A 154 24.04 -0.62 -1.96
CA GLU A 154 22.95 -0.18 -2.83
C GLU A 154 21.87 0.59 -2.06
N CYS A 155 21.53 0.19 -0.84
CA CYS A 155 20.61 0.92 0.02
C CYS A 155 21.13 2.34 0.34
N ASN A 156 22.41 2.46 0.70
CA ASN A 156 23.06 3.74 0.93
C ASN A 156 23.12 4.59 -0.33
N ARG A 157 23.40 3.98 -1.50
CA ARG A 157 23.36 4.66 -2.81
C ARG A 157 21.97 5.25 -3.09
N ILE A 158 20.91 4.45 -2.95
CA ILE A 158 19.51 4.88 -3.15
C ILE A 158 19.16 6.05 -2.23
N VAL A 159 19.47 5.97 -0.94
CA VAL A 159 19.18 7.06 0.01
C VAL A 159 19.91 8.34 -0.40
N ARG A 160 21.16 8.27 -0.83
CA ARG A 160 21.99 9.41 -1.24
C ARG A 160 21.53 10.01 -2.57
N GLU A 161 21.40 9.21 -3.63
CA GLU A 161 21.07 9.68 -4.98
C GLU A 161 19.68 10.31 -5.05
N PHE A 162 18.69 9.67 -4.39
CA PHE A 162 17.32 10.19 -4.38
C PHE A 162 17.09 11.18 -3.23
N ASN A 163 18.11 11.50 -2.43
CA ASN A 163 18.02 12.39 -1.27
C ASN A 163 16.80 12.08 -0.40
N LEU A 164 16.69 10.83 0.05
CA LEU A 164 15.47 10.31 0.68
C LEU A 164 15.30 10.81 2.12
N PRO A 165 14.09 11.17 2.52
CA PRO A 165 13.75 11.32 3.94
C PRO A 165 13.60 9.93 4.60
N ARG A 166 13.82 9.87 5.92
CA ARG A 166 13.72 8.62 6.71
C ARG A 166 12.39 7.88 6.51
N LYS A 167 11.29 8.60 6.33
CA LYS A 167 9.96 8.01 6.12
C LYS A 167 9.88 7.26 4.78
N GLU A 168 10.42 7.84 3.72
CA GLU A 168 10.42 7.21 2.38
C GLU A 168 11.32 5.98 2.36
N TRP A 169 12.49 6.07 2.99
CA TRP A 169 13.33 4.89 3.23
C TRP A 169 12.59 3.78 3.97
N GLY A 170 11.77 4.11 4.99
CA GLY A 170 10.95 3.13 5.70
C GLY A 170 9.99 2.37 4.78
N ASN A 171 9.40 3.04 3.78
CA ASN A 171 8.54 2.40 2.77
C ASN A 171 9.35 1.43 1.89
N ILE A 172 10.56 1.82 1.46
CA ILE A 172 11.45 0.99 0.66
C ILE A 172 11.92 -0.23 1.46
N LYS A 173 12.35 -0.01 2.71
CA LYS A 173 12.75 -1.08 3.63
C LYS A 173 11.64 -2.13 3.83
N THR A 174 10.39 -1.70 3.86
CA THR A 174 9.23 -2.61 3.97
C THR A 174 9.12 -3.54 2.77
N ILE A 175 9.43 -3.07 1.55
CA ILE A 175 9.45 -3.91 0.35
C ILE A 175 10.57 -4.92 0.44
N LEU A 176 11.81 -4.48 0.73
CA LEU A 176 12.98 -5.34 0.83
C LEU A 176 12.79 -6.44 1.88
N ASN A 177 12.37 -6.07 3.09
CA ASN A 177 12.08 -7.04 4.13
C ASN A 177 11.01 -8.03 3.71
N GLY A 178 9.91 -7.55 3.11
CA GLY A 178 8.83 -8.41 2.63
C GLY A 178 9.29 -9.42 1.58
N MET A 179 10.14 -9.01 0.64
CA MET A 179 10.72 -9.89 -0.38
C MET A 179 11.63 -10.97 0.23
N PHE A 180 12.56 -10.56 1.10
CA PHE A 180 13.51 -11.51 1.69
C PHE A 180 12.85 -12.44 2.72
N GLU A 181 11.91 -11.98 3.52
CA GLU A 181 11.10 -12.84 4.39
C GLU A 181 10.29 -13.86 3.57
N TYR A 182 9.74 -13.45 2.44
CA TYR A 182 9.07 -14.36 1.52
C TYR A 182 10.05 -15.42 0.96
N ALA A 183 11.24 -15.01 0.55
CA ALA A 183 12.29 -15.92 0.07
C ALA A 183 12.71 -16.95 1.14
N ILE A 184 12.78 -16.55 2.42
CA ILE A 184 13.05 -17.47 3.53
C ILE A 184 11.91 -18.47 3.70
N ARG A 185 10.66 -18.02 3.71
CA ARG A 185 9.47 -18.88 3.81
C ARG A 185 9.38 -19.90 2.66
N LYS A 186 9.82 -19.51 1.46
CA LYS A 186 9.95 -20.37 0.29
C LYS A 186 11.22 -21.24 0.31
N LYS A 187 12.08 -21.08 1.31
CA LYS A 187 13.38 -21.79 1.41
C LYS A 187 14.36 -21.46 0.27
N TYR A 188 14.23 -20.27 -0.31
CA TYR A 188 15.17 -19.76 -1.32
C TYR A 188 16.44 -19.23 -0.67
N LEU A 189 16.29 -18.62 0.52
CA LEU A 189 17.35 -18.12 1.36
C LEU A 189 17.22 -18.70 2.78
N THR A 190 18.31 -18.67 3.53
CA THR A 190 18.38 -19.15 4.93
C THR A 190 18.27 -18.01 5.94
N GLU A 191 18.62 -16.79 5.55
CA GLU A 191 18.62 -15.60 6.40
C GLU A 191 18.20 -14.38 5.58
N ASN A 192 17.75 -13.32 6.28
CA ASN A 192 17.36 -12.06 5.64
C ASN A 192 18.59 -11.13 5.58
N PRO A 193 19.13 -10.84 4.39
CA PRO A 193 20.30 -9.97 4.30
C PRO A 193 20.02 -8.53 4.76
N MET A 194 18.74 -8.10 4.86
CA MET A 194 18.35 -6.79 5.38
C MET A 194 18.53 -6.64 6.90
N ASP A 195 18.68 -7.72 7.66
CA ASP A 195 18.74 -7.66 9.13
C ASP A 195 20.02 -6.94 9.60
N LYS A 196 21.09 -7.00 8.82
CA LYS A 196 22.38 -6.38 9.13
C LYS A 196 22.63 -5.07 8.38
N VAL A 197 21.79 -4.69 7.42
CA VAL A 197 21.94 -3.47 6.61
C VAL A 197 21.79 -2.21 7.45
N GLN A 198 22.80 -1.35 7.38
CA GLN A 198 22.82 -0.05 8.05
C GLN A 198 22.82 1.09 7.03
N ILE A 199 22.07 2.14 7.31
CA ILE A 199 22.11 3.35 6.51
C ILE A 199 23.04 4.35 7.16
N LEU A 200 24.23 4.47 6.58
CA LEU A 200 25.32 5.31 7.08
C LEU A 200 25.26 6.74 6.51
N VAL A 201 24.56 6.92 5.40
CA VAL A 201 24.37 8.24 4.77
C VAL A 201 23.30 9.04 5.49
N LYS A 202 23.43 10.38 5.45
CA LYS A 202 22.44 11.27 6.06
C LYS A 202 21.14 11.28 5.25
N PHE A 203 20.03 11.14 5.94
CA PHE A 203 18.70 11.33 5.35
C PHE A 203 18.42 12.81 5.09
N LYS A 204 17.61 13.07 4.06
CA LYS A 204 17.05 14.41 3.82
C LYS A 204 16.37 14.92 5.07
N GLN A 205 16.72 16.11 5.50
CA GLN A 205 16.01 16.80 6.56
C GLN A 205 14.64 17.21 6.06
N VAL A 206 13.61 16.89 6.81
CA VAL A 206 12.23 17.29 6.51
C VAL A 206 11.89 18.50 7.37
N VAL A 207 11.35 19.54 6.75
CA VAL A 207 10.88 20.74 7.48
C VAL A 207 9.88 20.30 8.55
N ARG A 208 10.09 20.73 9.78
CA ARG A 208 9.21 20.41 10.90
C ARG A 208 7.83 20.99 10.62
N LYS A 209 6.83 20.15 10.72
CA LYS A 209 5.43 20.56 10.63
C LYS A 209 5.06 21.38 11.85
N THR A 210 4.41 22.50 11.64
CA THR A 210 3.95 23.42 12.68
C THR A 210 2.45 23.60 12.59
N GLY A 211 1.83 24.21 13.62
CA GLY A 211 0.42 24.59 13.58
C GLY A 211 0.11 25.44 12.33
N LYS A 212 0.94 26.41 12.03
CA LYS A 212 0.80 27.30 10.86
C LYS A 212 0.68 26.52 9.52
N THR A 213 1.40 25.40 9.37
CA THR A 213 1.36 24.60 8.13
C THR A 213 0.34 23.49 8.17
N GLU A 214 -0.07 23.02 9.34
CA GLU A 214 -0.88 21.80 9.51
C GLU A 214 -2.33 22.07 9.92
N THR A 215 -2.64 23.25 10.46
CA THR A 215 -4.00 23.64 10.89
C THR A 215 -4.38 24.99 10.32
N TYR A 216 -5.65 25.35 10.44
CA TYR A 216 -6.15 26.71 10.27
C TYR A 216 -6.29 27.33 11.65
N ASN A 217 -5.74 28.54 11.86
CA ASN A 217 -5.95 29.30 13.07
C ASN A 217 -7.31 30.01 13.05
N SER A 218 -7.66 30.75 14.12
CA SER A 218 -8.93 31.46 14.25
C SER A 218 -9.16 32.49 13.15
N ASP A 219 -8.13 33.26 12.77
CA ASP A 219 -8.23 34.29 11.74
C ASP A 219 -8.42 33.69 10.37
N GLU A 220 -7.64 32.65 10.03
CA GLU A 220 -7.76 31.89 8.77
C GLU A 220 -9.15 31.22 8.66
N LEU A 221 -9.69 30.67 9.76
CA LEU A 221 -11.02 30.08 9.79
C LEU A 221 -12.13 31.10 9.59
N ASN A 222 -12.00 32.29 10.20
CA ASN A 222 -12.97 33.36 10.04
C ASN A 222 -13.01 33.84 8.59
N ASP A 223 -11.86 34.07 7.96
CA ASP A 223 -11.77 34.50 6.57
C ASP A 223 -12.30 33.41 5.62
N LEU A 224 -11.90 32.14 5.81
CA LEU A 224 -12.41 31.01 5.05
C LEU A 224 -13.94 30.89 5.21
N ASN A 225 -14.49 31.01 6.40
CA ASN A 225 -15.93 30.92 6.62
C ASN A 225 -16.70 32.04 5.90
N GLN A 226 -16.17 33.26 5.89
CA GLN A 226 -16.78 34.38 5.12
C GLN A 226 -16.76 34.08 3.59
N TYR A 227 -15.64 33.55 3.10
CA TYR A 227 -15.55 33.10 1.70
C TYR A 227 -16.59 32.02 1.38
N LEU A 228 -16.68 30.97 2.23
CA LEU A 228 -17.62 29.87 2.02
C LEU A 228 -19.09 30.31 2.07
N ASP A 229 -19.44 31.22 3.00
CA ASP A 229 -20.80 31.76 3.12
C ASP A 229 -21.17 32.58 1.88
N ARG A 230 -20.27 33.45 1.42
CA ARG A 230 -20.49 34.26 0.22
C ARG A 230 -20.67 33.33 -1.01
N MET A 231 -19.75 32.41 -1.21
CA MET A 231 -19.82 31.50 -2.36
C MET A 231 -21.07 30.62 -2.35
N TYR A 232 -21.49 30.16 -1.17
CA TYR A 232 -22.74 29.41 -1.04
C TYR A 232 -23.95 30.28 -1.39
N THR A 233 -23.98 31.52 -0.94
CA THR A 233 -25.08 32.45 -1.25
C THR A 233 -25.15 32.76 -2.76
N GLU A 234 -24.01 32.90 -3.41
CA GLU A 234 -23.93 33.18 -4.87
C GLU A 234 -24.29 31.99 -5.73
N THR A 235 -23.94 30.76 -5.33
CA THR A 235 -23.99 29.57 -6.20
C THR A 235 -24.96 28.49 -5.74
N LEU A 236 -25.37 28.50 -4.48
CA LEU A 236 -26.13 27.44 -3.81
C LEU A 236 -25.43 26.06 -3.82
N ASP A 237 -24.13 26.03 -4.11
CA ASP A 237 -23.36 24.80 -4.18
C ASP A 237 -23.07 24.26 -2.78
N THR A 238 -23.56 23.05 -2.52
CA THR A 238 -23.43 22.39 -1.21
C THR A 238 -21.98 22.03 -0.84
N ALA A 239 -21.03 22.07 -1.78
CA ALA A 239 -19.60 21.86 -1.49
C ALA A 239 -19.05 22.84 -0.47
N PHE A 240 -19.53 24.09 -0.45
CA PHE A 240 -19.13 25.10 0.52
C PHE A 240 -19.65 24.77 1.92
N LEU A 241 -20.89 24.27 2.02
CA LEU A 241 -21.46 23.79 3.27
C LEU A 241 -20.73 22.54 3.79
N ALA A 242 -20.36 21.62 2.89
CA ALA A 242 -19.60 20.42 3.24
C ALA A 242 -18.24 20.75 3.85
N VAL A 243 -17.50 21.72 3.29
CA VAL A 243 -16.24 22.20 3.87
C VAL A 243 -16.47 22.78 5.27
N LYS A 244 -17.47 23.64 5.44
CA LYS A 244 -17.82 24.21 6.76
C LYS A 244 -18.14 23.13 7.79
N LEU A 245 -18.99 22.17 7.41
CA LEU A 245 -19.38 21.07 8.28
C LEU A 245 -18.17 20.26 8.73
N ASN A 246 -17.22 20.01 7.80
CA ASN A 246 -16.07 19.16 8.12
C ASN A 246 -15.09 19.77 9.13
N PHE A 247 -15.03 21.09 9.25
CA PHE A 247 -14.31 21.75 10.35
C PHE A 247 -14.95 21.52 11.72
N LEU A 248 -16.24 21.19 11.76
CA LEU A 248 -16.99 20.91 12.99
C LEU A 248 -17.06 19.40 13.32
N LEU A 249 -16.81 18.52 12.35
CA LEU A 249 -16.93 17.07 12.53
C LEU A 249 -15.61 16.32 12.43
N GLY A 250 -14.62 16.88 11.75
CA GLY A 250 -13.31 16.26 11.56
C GLY A 250 -13.33 14.94 10.79
N LEU A 251 -14.28 14.73 9.88
CA LEU A 251 -14.38 13.51 9.07
C LEU A 251 -13.23 13.40 8.06
N ARG A 252 -12.91 12.16 7.65
CA ARG A 252 -12.14 11.98 6.41
C ARG A 252 -12.98 12.50 5.25
N VAL A 253 -12.34 13.12 4.26
CA VAL A 253 -13.10 13.71 3.14
C VAL A 253 -13.93 12.66 2.39
N GLY A 254 -13.46 11.42 2.29
CA GLY A 254 -14.24 10.31 1.72
C GLY A 254 -15.48 9.96 2.55
N GLU A 255 -15.39 10.01 3.88
CA GLU A 255 -16.52 9.83 4.79
C GLU A 255 -17.54 10.98 4.64
N LEU A 256 -17.05 12.23 4.56
CA LEU A 256 -17.88 13.43 4.41
C LEU A 256 -18.77 13.38 3.16
N VAL A 257 -18.19 13.06 2.00
CA VAL A 257 -18.92 13.03 0.73
C VAL A 257 -19.81 11.79 0.57
N ALA A 258 -19.61 10.77 1.40
CA ALA A 258 -20.42 9.56 1.41
C ALA A 258 -21.58 9.61 2.43
N LEU A 259 -21.76 10.73 3.15
CA LEU A 259 -22.86 10.90 4.10
C LEU A 259 -24.23 10.87 3.39
N LYS A 260 -25.13 10.04 3.91
CA LYS A 260 -26.54 9.99 3.48
C LYS A 260 -27.45 10.62 4.54
N TRP A 261 -28.64 11.01 4.14
CA TRP A 261 -29.64 11.52 5.08
C TRP A 261 -30.07 10.50 6.12
N ASP A 262 -30.02 9.21 5.78
CA ASP A 262 -30.36 8.10 6.68
C ASP A 262 -29.29 7.86 7.75
N ASP A 263 -28.08 8.44 7.59
CA ASP A 263 -27.03 8.44 8.63
C ASP A 263 -27.33 9.44 9.76
N TYR A 264 -28.29 10.34 9.54
CA TYR A 264 -28.76 11.30 10.53
C TYR A 264 -29.82 10.63 11.44
N ILE A 265 -29.34 9.92 12.46
CA ILE A 265 -30.17 9.01 13.25
C ILE A 265 -31.01 9.74 14.29
N ASN A 266 -30.45 10.80 14.92
CA ASN A 266 -31.08 11.61 15.95
C ASN A 266 -30.73 13.07 15.70
N ILE A 267 -31.47 13.98 16.37
CA ILE A 267 -31.28 15.43 16.22
C ILE A 267 -29.80 15.87 16.32
N ASN A 268 -28.96 15.13 17.02
CA ASN A 268 -27.58 15.49 17.32
C ASN A 268 -26.53 14.43 17.05
N HIS A 269 -26.82 13.38 16.24
CA HIS A 269 -25.84 12.34 15.90
C HIS A 269 -25.86 11.97 14.41
N LEU A 270 -24.66 11.80 13.84
CA LEU A 270 -24.43 11.16 12.56
C LEU A 270 -23.71 9.83 12.74
N HIS A 271 -24.14 8.81 12.03
CA HIS A 271 -23.49 7.50 11.97
C HIS A 271 -22.55 7.44 10.77
N ILE A 272 -21.28 7.21 10.99
CA ILE A 272 -20.25 7.18 9.95
C ILE A 272 -19.93 5.72 9.65
N VAL A 273 -20.47 5.21 8.55
CA VAL A 273 -20.42 3.78 8.17
C VAL A 273 -19.75 3.52 6.82
N ARG A 274 -19.63 4.53 5.96
CA ARG A 274 -19.13 4.39 4.59
C ARG A 274 -18.10 5.45 4.23
N GLU A 275 -17.35 5.20 3.17
CA GLU A 275 -16.45 6.19 2.61
C GLU A 275 -16.36 6.12 1.08
N GLU A 276 -15.98 7.21 0.47
CA GLU A 276 -15.59 7.25 -0.93
C GLU A 276 -14.17 6.72 -1.10
N VAL A 277 -13.99 5.84 -2.05
CA VAL A 277 -12.69 5.34 -2.50
C VAL A 277 -12.53 5.58 -4.00
N ARG A 278 -11.27 5.75 -4.45
CA ARG A 278 -10.99 5.83 -5.88
C ARG A 278 -10.68 4.43 -6.40
N ASN A 279 -11.51 3.92 -7.29
CA ASN A 279 -11.27 2.66 -7.99
C ASN A 279 -10.01 2.78 -8.84
N GLN A 280 -9.06 1.87 -8.65
CA GLN A 280 -7.75 1.94 -9.30
C GLN A 280 -7.77 1.47 -10.77
N VAL A 281 -8.79 0.72 -11.17
CA VAL A 281 -8.95 0.21 -12.53
C VAL A 281 -9.71 1.22 -13.38
N THR A 282 -10.92 1.63 -12.92
CA THR A 282 -11.79 2.56 -13.64
C THR A 282 -11.41 4.02 -13.43
N ASN A 283 -10.60 4.30 -12.41
CA ASN A 283 -10.22 5.64 -11.97
C ASN A 283 -11.39 6.51 -11.47
N GLN A 284 -12.54 5.91 -11.25
CA GLN A 284 -13.76 6.54 -10.77
C GLN A 284 -13.82 6.60 -9.24
N TYR A 285 -14.68 7.49 -8.72
CA TYR A 285 -14.96 7.61 -7.30
C TYR A 285 -16.20 6.78 -6.97
N GLU A 286 -16.03 5.76 -6.13
CA GLU A 286 -17.07 4.83 -5.69
C GLU A 286 -17.27 4.93 -4.18
N VAL A 287 -18.48 4.68 -3.70
CA VAL A 287 -18.77 4.59 -2.27
C VAL A 287 -18.76 3.13 -1.87
N VAL A 288 -18.03 2.83 -0.79
CA VAL A 288 -17.99 1.50 -0.18
C VAL A 288 -18.68 1.55 1.19
N GLU A 289 -19.44 0.49 1.51
CA GLU A 289 -20.23 0.39 2.74
C GLU A 289 -19.37 -0.04 3.95
N HIS A 290 -18.17 0.52 4.04
CA HIS A 290 -17.27 0.39 5.19
C HIS A 290 -16.32 1.59 5.23
N THR A 291 -15.81 1.91 6.41
CA THR A 291 -14.76 2.91 6.58
C THR A 291 -13.37 2.30 6.43
N LYS A 292 -12.34 3.11 6.20
CA LYS A 292 -10.94 2.67 6.05
C LYS A 292 -10.43 1.77 7.19
N THR A 293 -11.01 1.89 8.36
CA THR A 293 -10.65 1.11 9.55
C THR A 293 -11.61 -0.03 9.85
N ASN A 294 -12.63 -0.24 9.02
CA ASN A 294 -13.76 -1.16 9.25
C ASN A 294 -14.39 -0.97 10.64
N ARG A 295 -14.47 0.29 11.10
CA ARG A 295 -15.08 0.65 12.39
C ARG A 295 -16.04 1.78 12.17
N ASP A 296 -17.29 1.52 12.47
CA ASP A 296 -18.33 2.52 12.50
C ASP A 296 -18.19 3.38 13.74
N ARG A 297 -18.69 4.61 13.65
CA ARG A 297 -18.70 5.50 14.78
C ARG A 297 -19.83 6.51 14.70
N PHE A 298 -20.25 6.99 15.84
CA PHE A 298 -21.16 8.11 15.96
C PHE A 298 -20.37 9.40 16.17
N VAL A 299 -20.80 10.46 15.50
CA VAL A 299 -20.24 11.80 15.66
C VAL A 299 -21.35 12.72 16.17
N VAL A 300 -21.03 13.46 17.23
CA VAL A 300 -21.98 14.40 17.85
C VAL A 300 -22.08 15.67 17.01
N LEU A 301 -23.31 16.10 16.73
CA LEU A 301 -23.63 17.34 16.04
C LEU A 301 -23.85 18.47 17.04
N VAL A 302 -22.96 19.44 17.03
CA VAL A 302 -23.16 20.71 17.76
C VAL A 302 -24.19 21.60 17.02
N PRO A 303 -24.83 22.56 17.67
CA PRO A 303 -25.87 23.42 17.04
C PRO A 303 -25.42 24.08 15.73
N LYS A 304 -24.15 24.50 15.63
CA LYS A 304 -23.58 25.06 14.39
C LYS A 304 -23.59 24.03 13.24
N ALA A 305 -23.32 22.73 13.51
CA ALA A 305 -23.35 21.68 12.53
C ALA A 305 -24.78 21.37 12.07
N ILE A 306 -25.73 21.35 13.01
CA ILE A 306 -27.16 21.15 12.70
C ILE A 306 -27.66 22.28 11.79
N ASN A 307 -27.32 23.53 12.09
CA ASN A 307 -27.69 24.67 11.23
C ASN A 307 -27.15 24.58 9.80
N ILE A 308 -25.96 24.00 9.62
CA ILE A 308 -25.40 23.77 8.29
C ILE A 308 -26.20 22.69 7.55
N LEU A 309 -26.52 21.58 8.22
CA LEU A 309 -27.36 20.51 7.63
C LEU A 309 -28.75 21.01 7.27
N GLN A 310 -29.37 21.85 8.07
CA GLN A 310 -30.67 22.45 7.79
C GLN A 310 -30.68 23.38 6.55
N LYS A 311 -29.54 23.99 6.22
CA LYS A 311 -29.36 24.78 4.99
C LYS A 311 -29.21 23.90 3.74
N THR A 312 -28.93 22.62 3.92
CA THR A 312 -28.71 21.70 2.80
C THR A 312 -30.04 21.13 2.33
N THR A 313 -30.45 21.43 1.10
CA THR A 313 -31.68 20.92 0.53
C THR A 313 -31.55 19.44 0.20
N ARG A 314 -32.51 18.63 0.65
CA ARG A 314 -32.56 17.20 0.30
C ARG A 314 -32.99 17.02 -1.15
N THR A 315 -32.05 16.77 -2.05
CA THR A 315 -32.27 16.53 -3.48
C THR A 315 -32.04 15.07 -3.89
N GLY A 316 -31.61 14.21 -2.96
CA GLY A 316 -31.38 12.77 -3.16
C GLY A 316 -30.98 12.08 -1.86
N ASP A 317 -30.34 10.92 -1.95
CA ASP A 317 -29.93 10.12 -0.79
C ASP A 317 -28.79 10.76 -0.01
N TYR A 318 -27.83 11.34 -0.74
CA TYR A 318 -26.65 11.94 -0.11
C TYR A 318 -26.93 13.35 0.41
N ILE A 319 -26.25 13.71 1.50
CA ILE A 319 -26.41 15.05 2.09
C ILE A 319 -25.84 16.13 1.16
N PHE A 320 -24.68 15.88 0.55
CA PHE A 320 -24.00 16.86 -0.31
C PHE A 320 -24.06 16.42 -1.76
N MET A 321 -24.83 17.17 -2.54
CA MET A 321 -25.07 16.89 -3.94
C MET A 321 -24.88 18.15 -4.78
N ARG A 322 -24.56 17.96 -6.08
CA ARG A 322 -24.50 18.99 -7.10
C ARG A 322 -25.04 18.42 -8.39
N ASP A 323 -25.95 19.13 -9.06
CA ASP A 323 -26.52 18.76 -10.36
C ASP A 323 -27.09 17.31 -10.40
N GLY A 324 -27.72 16.89 -9.28
CA GLY A 324 -28.29 15.53 -9.15
C GLY A 324 -27.29 14.43 -8.80
N GLU A 325 -25.99 14.75 -8.74
CA GLU A 325 -24.91 13.81 -8.41
C GLU A 325 -24.32 14.07 -7.04
N ARG A 326 -23.82 13.01 -6.41
CA ARG A 326 -23.06 13.09 -5.16
C ARG A 326 -21.76 13.86 -5.35
N LEU A 327 -21.42 14.73 -4.42
CA LEU A 327 -20.10 15.35 -4.40
C LEU A 327 -18.98 14.32 -4.20
N THR A 328 -17.83 14.58 -4.82
CA THR A 328 -16.61 13.79 -4.68
C THR A 328 -15.60 14.51 -3.79
N SER A 329 -14.67 13.75 -3.20
CA SER A 329 -13.55 14.31 -2.42
C SER A 329 -12.70 15.28 -3.24
N ARG A 330 -12.61 15.12 -4.57
CA ARG A 330 -11.91 16.05 -5.47
C ARG A 330 -12.59 17.41 -5.53
N GLN A 331 -13.92 17.44 -5.58
CA GLN A 331 -14.66 18.71 -5.58
C GLN A 331 -14.52 19.47 -4.26
N ILE A 332 -14.48 18.75 -3.13
CA ILE A 332 -14.19 19.38 -1.82
C ILE A 332 -12.76 19.94 -1.78
N ALA A 333 -11.78 19.19 -2.29
CA ALA A 333 -10.41 19.70 -2.37
C ALA A 333 -10.30 20.94 -3.26
N TYR A 334 -11.04 20.98 -4.37
CA TYR A 334 -11.08 22.12 -5.29
C TYR A 334 -11.59 23.41 -4.63
N VAL A 335 -12.56 23.33 -3.71
CA VAL A 335 -13.02 24.50 -2.93
C VAL A 335 -11.86 25.12 -2.16
N LEU A 336 -11.05 24.31 -1.47
CA LEU A 336 -9.89 24.79 -0.71
C LEU A 336 -8.76 25.30 -1.62
N GLU A 337 -8.56 24.69 -2.77
CA GLU A 337 -7.60 25.15 -3.78
C GLU A 337 -7.99 26.54 -4.29
N LYS A 338 -9.26 26.74 -4.65
CA LYS A 338 -9.77 28.03 -5.13
C LYS A 338 -9.74 29.14 -4.06
N TYR A 339 -10.04 28.79 -2.81
CA TYR A 339 -9.87 29.72 -1.70
C TYR A 339 -8.39 30.16 -1.58
N ALA A 340 -7.46 29.21 -1.54
CA ALA A 340 -6.05 29.50 -1.40
C ALA A 340 -5.50 30.33 -2.57
N GLU A 341 -5.87 29.99 -3.80
CA GLU A 341 -5.52 30.74 -5.01
C GLU A 341 -5.99 32.20 -4.92
N ARG A 342 -7.23 32.43 -4.50
CA ARG A 342 -7.82 33.77 -4.38
C ARG A 342 -7.15 34.63 -3.31
N GLN A 343 -6.67 34.00 -2.24
CA GLN A 343 -5.98 34.67 -1.14
C GLN A 343 -4.46 34.75 -1.32
N GLY A 344 -3.90 34.20 -2.41
CA GLY A 344 -2.45 34.11 -2.62
C GLY A 344 -1.74 33.24 -1.59
N LEU A 345 -2.43 32.24 -1.03
CA LEU A 345 -1.95 31.36 0.03
C LEU A 345 -1.53 29.99 -0.52
N SER A 346 -0.67 29.29 0.21
CA SER A 346 -0.42 27.87 -0.06
C SER A 346 -1.64 27.03 0.31
N THR A 347 -2.05 26.11 -0.58
CA THR A 347 -3.21 25.25 -0.35
C THR A 347 -3.01 24.32 0.84
N LYS A 348 -3.93 24.38 1.79
CA LYS A 348 -4.06 23.39 2.87
C LYS A 348 -5.02 22.29 2.42
N SER A 349 -4.54 21.03 2.36
CA SER A 349 -5.34 19.89 1.90
C SER A 349 -6.54 19.60 2.80
N THR A 350 -7.51 18.85 2.31
CA THR A 350 -8.71 18.42 3.06
C THR A 350 -8.38 17.76 4.40
N HIS A 351 -7.23 17.06 4.49
CA HIS A 351 -6.78 16.44 5.74
C HIS A 351 -6.43 17.47 6.85
N LYS A 352 -6.13 18.73 6.46
CA LYS A 352 -5.86 19.79 7.41
C LYS A 352 -7.14 20.26 8.14
N MET A 353 -8.31 20.14 7.53
CA MET A 353 -9.59 20.38 8.21
C MET A 353 -9.73 19.48 9.45
N ARG A 354 -9.47 18.19 9.27
CA ARG A 354 -9.53 17.19 10.34
C ARG A 354 -8.46 17.43 11.43
N LYS A 355 -7.27 17.88 11.04
CA LYS A 355 -6.22 18.28 11.99
C LYS A 355 -6.62 19.52 12.78
N THR A 356 -7.24 20.49 12.12
CA THR A 356 -7.76 21.71 12.78
C THR A 356 -8.83 21.35 13.81
N PHE A 357 -9.79 20.50 13.44
CA PHE A 357 -10.80 20.00 14.37
C PHE A 357 -10.17 19.35 15.60
N ALA A 358 -9.25 18.40 15.41
CA ALA A 358 -8.58 17.71 16.51
C ALA A 358 -7.79 18.67 17.40
N SER A 359 -7.07 19.61 16.78
CA SER A 359 -6.25 20.61 17.49
C SER A 359 -7.08 21.59 18.29
N ASN A 360 -8.21 22.04 17.73
CA ASN A 360 -9.15 22.93 18.43
C ASN A 360 -9.80 22.25 19.64
N LEU A 361 -10.23 20.98 19.49
CA LEU A 361 -10.75 20.21 20.62
C LEU A 361 -9.71 20.05 21.72
N ASN A 362 -8.48 19.71 21.36
CA ASN A 362 -7.39 19.57 22.32
C ASN A 362 -7.06 20.91 23.01
N ALA A 363 -7.02 22.02 22.28
CA ALA A 363 -6.79 23.35 22.82
C ALA A 363 -7.94 23.80 23.77
N SER A 364 -9.16 23.28 23.56
CA SER A 364 -10.33 23.48 24.41
C SER A 364 -10.41 22.52 25.60
N GLY A 365 -9.39 21.66 25.81
CA GLY A 365 -9.34 20.76 26.97
C GLY A 365 -10.10 19.44 26.80
N VAL A 366 -10.58 19.11 25.60
CA VAL A 366 -11.24 17.82 25.37
C VAL A 366 -10.21 16.68 25.51
N PRO A 367 -10.50 15.64 26.29
CA PRO A 367 -9.57 14.52 26.49
C PRO A 367 -9.15 13.85 25.18
N LEU A 368 -7.86 13.51 25.08
CA LEU A 368 -7.28 12.91 23.85
C LEU A 368 -7.98 11.62 23.43
N ASP A 369 -8.46 10.83 24.40
CA ASP A 369 -9.17 9.59 24.09
C ASP A 369 -10.53 9.86 23.44
N CYS A 370 -11.27 10.87 23.90
CA CYS A 370 -12.50 11.35 23.24
C CYS A 370 -12.20 11.82 21.80
N ILE A 371 -11.11 12.58 21.61
CA ILE A 371 -10.70 13.02 20.26
C ILE A 371 -10.35 11.81 19.39
N ARG A 372 -9.67 10.81 19.93
CA ARG A 372 -9.35 9.54 19.24
C ARG A 372 -10.61 8.85 18.75
N GLU A 373 -11.62 8.73 19.60
CA GLU A 373 -12.90 8.09 19.26
C GLU A 373 -13.66 8.85 18.18
N LEU A 374 -13.83 10.16 18.33
CA LEU A 374 -14.48 11.02 17.34
C LEU A 374 -13.82 10.92 15.97
N LEU A 375 -12.48 10.84 15.94
CA LEU A 375 -11.72 10.66 14.71
C LEU A 375 -11.75 9.20 14.19
N GLY A 376 -12.14 8.20 14.96
CA GLY A 376 -12.06 6.79 14.59
C GLY A 376 -10.62 6.31 14.38
N HIS A 377 -9.69 6.73 15.25
CA HIS A 377 -8.31 6.28 15.26
C HIS A 377 -8.16 5.02 16.11
N SER A 378 -7.41 4.04 15.61
CA SER A 378 -7.18 2.77 16.30
C SER A 378 -6.25 2.90 17.51
N ASN A 379 -5.37 3.92 17.53
CA ASN A 379 -4.44 4.16 18.63
C ASN A 379 -4.22 5.66 18.88
N LEU A 380 -3.78 5.99 20.10
CA LEU A 380 -3.58 7.36 20.56
C LEU A 380 -2.43 8.07 19.83
N ASN A 381 -1.37 7.34 19.45
CA ASN A 381 -0.23 7.93 18.72
C ASN A 381 -0.66 8.52 17.37
N THR A 382 -1.66 7.90 16.71
CA THR A 382 -2.24 8.49 15.50
C THR A 382 -2.89 9.83 15.81
N THR A 383 -3.63 9.94 16.91
CA THR A 383 -4.28 11.20 17.34
C THR A 383 -3.25 12.27 17.68
N LEU A 384 -2.21 11.92 18.42
CA LEU A 384 -1.10 12.85 18.74
C LEU A 384 -0.45 13.44 17.48
N GLY A 385 -0.34 12.65 16.40
CA GLY A 385 0.15 13.13 15.10
C GLY A 385 -0.77 14.14 14.39
N TYR A 386 -2.00 14.36 14.91
CA TYR A 386 -2.96 15.34 14.42
C TYR A 386 -3.02 16.60 15.27
N ILE A 387 -2.45 16.58 16.46
CA ILE A 387 -2.49 17.71 17.40
C ILE A 387 -1.34 18.66 17.12
N TYR A 388 -1.70 19.89 16.85
CA TYR A 388 -0.81 21.03 16.64
C TYR A 388 -1.34 22.21 17.46
N ASN A 389 -0.53 23.24 17.68
CA ASN A 389 -1.04 24.48 18.27
C ASN A 389 -1.85 25.23 17.18
N PRO A 390 -3.19 25.37 17.34
CA PRO A 390 -4.04 26.08 16.38
C PRO A 390 -4.16 27.56 16.71
N LEU A 391 -3.61 28.00 17.85
CA LEU A 391 -3.80 29.36 18.37
C LEU A 391 -2.92 30.34 17.61
N THR A 392 -3.39 31.57 17.49
CA THR A 392 -2.59 32.72 17.06
C THR A 392 -1.54 33.06 18.12
N GLU A 393 -0.56 33.87 17.76
CA GLU A 393 0.45 34.37 18.73
C GLU A 393 -0.19 35.11 19.88
N LYS A 394 -1.23 35.94 19.59
CA LYS A 394 -1.98 36.68 20.59
C LYS A 394 -2.73 35.74 21.54
N GLU A 395 -3.50 34.80 21.01
CA GLU A 395 -4.23 33.81 21.81
C GLU A 395 -3.28 32.97 22.68
N THR A 396 -2.11 32.60 22.14
CA THR A 396 -1.08 31.89 22.90
C THR A 396 -0.52 32.72 24.03
N TYR A 397 -0.23 34.02 23.77
CA TYR A 397 0.22 34.96 24.80
C TYR A 397 -0.82 35.11 25.90
N ASP A 398 -2.09 35.36 25.54
CA ASP A 398 -3.20 35.56 26.49
C ASP A 398 -3.39 34.31 27.37
N LEU A 399 -3.25 33.11 26.79
CA LEU A 399 -3.37 31.85 27.52
C LEU A 399 -2.23 31.68 28.53
N ILE A 400 -0.98 31.92 28.10
CA ILE A 400 0.20 31.83 28.98
C ILE A 400 0.09 32.88 30.12
N SER A 401 -0.30 34.12 29.79
CA SER A 401 -0.45 35.19 30.79
C SER A 401 -1.53 34.91 31.82
N LYS A 402 -2.55 34.11 31.49
CA LYS A 402 -3.57 33.67 32.45
C LYS A 402 -3.11 32.51 33.33
N ALA A 403 -2.16 31.73 32.85
CA ALA A 403 -1.67 30.54 33.53
C ALA A 403 -0.53 30.84 34.52
N LEU A 404 0.18 31.93 34.30
CA LEU A 404 1.29 32.44 35.13
C LEU A 404 0.89 33.64 36.00
#